data_b994790f05b9813e62d780c4bd42d341
#
_entry.id   b994790f05b9813e62d780c4bd42d341
#
_cell.length_a   1.000
_cell.length_b   1.000
_cell.length_c   1.000
_cell.angle_alpha   90.00
_cell.angle_beta   90.00
_cell.angle_gamma   90.00
#
_symmetry.space_group_name_H-M   'P 1'
#
loop_
_entity.id
_entity.type
_entity.pdbx_description
1 polymer ?
#
loop_
_entity_poly.entity_id
_entity_poly.type
_entity_poly.pdbx_seq_one_letter_code
_entity_poly.pdbx_strand_id
1 'polypeptide(L)'
;MNKNTKTAAKSRRQVGALPYKVVDDTGVEVMLVTSRETKRWIIPKGWPMKDRKPHMAAKREAFEEAGVRGQIGKRPIGTFVYDKRLKSQATVSCKVEVFPLKVRKQAEVWPERGEREGRWFSPDEAAKIVKEAELREIIRKLPELVEPAGASPALPQGKGAALERAAAKP
;
A
#
# COMPACT_ATOMS: atom_id res chain seq x y z
N MET A 1 2.82 45.41 -12.61
CA MET A 1 2.26 44.13 -13.11
C MET A 1 3.16 43.00 -12.66
N ASN A 2 2.90 42.44 -11.48
CA ASN A 2 3.64 41.30 -10.97
C ASN A 2 3.01 40.01 -11.52
N LYS A 3 3.61 39.51 -12.59
CA LYS A 3 3.35 38.14 -13.02
C LYS A 3 4.16 37.22 -12.14
N ASN A 4 3.62 36.90 -10.96
CA ASN A 4 4.08 35.80 -10.16
C ASN A 4 3.63 34.50 -10.84
N THR A 5 4.26 34.15 -11.94
CA THR A 5 4.19 32.79 -12.46
C THR A 5 5.02 31.93 -11.52
N LYS A 6 4.36 31.48 -10.47
CA LYS A 6 4.85 30.36 -9.70
C LYS A 6 4.93 29.18 -10.66
N THR A 7 6.11 28.97 -11.24
CA THR A 7 6.39 27.79 -12.03
C THR A 7 6.13 26.61 -11.12
N ALA A 8 5.02 25.90 -11.36
CA ALA A 8 4.74 24.67 -10.64
C ALA A 8 5.96 23.77 -10.80
N ALA A 9 6.68 23.54 -9.70
CA ALA A 9 7.83 22.64 -9.70
C ALA A 9 7.35 21.29 -10.22
N LYS A 10 7.97 20.80 -11.31
CA LYS A 10 7.67 19.47 -11.86
C LYS A 10 7.84 18.43 -10.77
N SER A 11 6.77 17.69 -10.44
CA SER A 11 6.87 16.57 -9.53
C SER A 11 7.79 15.50 -10.12
N ARG A 12 8.68 14.95 -9.30
CA ARG A 12 9.52 13.82 -9.68
C ARG A 12 8.73 12.54 -9.58
N ARG A 13 8.93 11.65 -10.55
CA ARG A 13 8.26 10.35 -10.57
C ARG A 13 8.92 9.37 -9.61
N GLN A 14 8.11 8.68 -8.85
CA GLN A 14 8.50 7.52 -8.06
C GLN A 14 7.57 6.34 -8.33
N VAL A 15 7.98 5.16 -7.89
CA VAL A 15 7.17 3.93 -7.93
C VAL A 15 7.04 3.37 -6.53
N GLY A 16 5.87 2.85 -6.21
CA GLY A 16 5.60 2.23 -4.93
C GLY A 16 4.82 0.94 -5.07
N ALA A 17 4.97 0.06 -4.10
CA ALA A 17 4.19 -1.15 -3.99
C ALA A 17 3.25 -1.05 -2.81
N LEU A 18 2.01 -1.46 -2.99
CA LEU A 18 1.07 -1.69 -1.90
C LEU A 18 1.02 -3.19 -1.62
N PRO A 19 1.81 -3.66 -0.64
CA PRO A 19 1.81 -5.07 -0.29
C PRO A 19 0.50 -5.45 0.39
N TYR A 20 -0.10 -6.54 -0.04
CA TYR A 20 -1.35 -7.05 0.56
C TYR A 20 -1.33 -8.57 0.65
N LYS A 21 -2.15 -9.08 1.54
CA LYS A 21 -2.48 -10.50 1.64
C LYS A 21 -3.98 -10.65 1.86
N VAL A 22 -4.51 -11.78 1.43
CA VAL A 22 -5.91 -12.15 1.70
C VAL A 22 -5.94 -13.03 2.93
N VAL A 23 -6.76 -12.65 3.90
CA VAL A 23 -6.94 -13.38 5.16
C VAL A 23 -8.38 -13.88 5.19
N ASP A 24 -8.55 -15.18 5.38
CA ASP A 24 -9.83 -15.89 5.17
C ASP A 24 -11.04 -15.26 5.90
N ASP A 25 -10.85 -14.85 7.15
CA ASP A 25 -11.96 -14.33 7.98
C ASP A 25 -12.07 -12.80 8.01
N THR A 26 -11.01 -12.09 7.67
CA THR A 26 -10.95 -10.63 7.79
C THR A 26 -10.80 -9.89 6.47
N GLY A 27 -10.70 -10.63 5.36
CA GLY A 27 -10.55 -10.06 4.03
C GLY A 27 -9.11 -9.71 3.70
N VAL A 28 -8.84 -8.46 3.37
CA VAL A 28 -7.52 -8.00 2.93
C VAL A 28 -6.78 -7.28 4.05
N GLU A 29 -5.51 -7.58 4.20
CA GLU A 29 -4.59 -6.79 5.00
C GLU A 29 -3.53 -6.16 4.10
N VAL A 30 -3.08 -4.96 4.44
CA VAL A 30 -2.03 -4.24 3.73
C VAL A 30 -0.83 -4.01 4.66
N MET A 31 0.37 -4.00 4.08
CA MET A 31 1.58 -3.68 4.84
C MET A 31 1.99 -2.23 4.61
N LEU A 32 2.26 -1.54 5.69
CA LEU A 32 2.91 -0.25 5.68
C LEU A 32 4.29 -0.37 6.33
N VAL A 33 5.17 0.54 5.99
CA VAL A 33 6.48 0.69 6.59
C VAL A 33 6.66 2.10 7.12
N THR A 34 7.54 2.29 8.08
CA THR A 34 7.88 3.63 8.58
C THR A 34 8.93 4.27 7.69
N SER A 35 8.81 5.55 7.42
CA SER A 35 9.88 6.34 6.79
C SER A 35 11.08 6.43 7.73
N ARG A 36 12.30 6.46 7.18
CA ARG A 36 13.52 6.43 7.99
C ARG A 36 13.69 7.64 8.89
N GLU A 37 13.38 8.83 8.38
CA GLU A 37 13.62 10.08 9.12
C GLU A 37 12.47 10.45 10.05
N THR A 38 11.24 10.47 9.53
CA THR A 38 10.07 10.96 10.28
C THR A 38 9.30 9.86 10.99
N LYS A 39 9.62 8.59 10.72
CA LYS A 39 8.95 7.42 11.31
C LYS A 39 7.44 7.39 11.06
N ARG A 40 6.97 8.05 10.02
CA ARG A 40 5.56 8.03 9.64
C ARG A 40 5.25 6.80 8.77
N TRP A 41 4.04 6.30 8.85
CA TRP A 41 3.60 5.15 8.08
C TRP A 41 3.33 5.52 6.62
N ILE A 42 3.89 4.71 5.72
CA ILE A 42 3.75 4.88 4.28
C ILE A 42 3.99 3.54 3.59
N ILE A 43 3.76 3.46 2.29
CA ILE A 43 4.08 2.26 1.50
C ILE A 43 5.55 2.24 1.09
N PRO A 44 6.14 1.05 0.83
CA PRO A 44 7.46 0.94 0.21
C PRO A 44 7.48 1.63 -1.15
N LYS A 45 8.49 2.45 -1.41
CA LYS A 45 8.61 3.24 -2.64
C LYS A 45 10.02 3.71 -2.86
N GLY A 46 10.33 4.03 -4.10
CA GLY A 46 11.63 4.57 -4.47
C GLY A 46 11.64 5.13 -5.89
N TRP A 47 12.84 5.45 -6.35
CA TRP A 47 13.05 6.01 -7.68
C TRP A 47 12.88 4.94 -8.77
N PRO A 48 12.42 5.34 -9.97
CA PRO A 48 12.42 4.42 -11.11
C PRO A 48 13.84 3.91 -11.39
N MET A 49 13.93 2.69 -11.86
CA MET A 49 15.21 2.06 -12.19
C MET A 49 15.35 1.94 -13.70
N LYS A 50 16.53 2.34 -14.23
CA LYS A 50 16.82 2.44 -15.66
C LYS A 50 16.59 1.13 -16.42
N ASP A 51 16.91 0.00 -15.78
CA ASP A 51 16.88 -1.33 -16.40
C ASP A 51 15.63 -2.15 -16.00
N ARG A 52 14.65 -1.51 -15.37
CA ARG A 52 13.46 -2.20 -14.87
C ARG A 52 12.19 -1.48 -15.27
N LYS A 53 11.17 -2.26 -15.59
CA LYS A 53 9.81 -1.73 -15.74
C LYS A 53 9.33 -1.16 -14.39
N PRO A 54 8.44 -0.16 -14.40
CA PRO A 54 8.00 0.49 -13.15
C PRO A 54 7.48 -0.47 -12.07
N HIS A 55 6.67 -1.44 -12.44
CA HIS A 55 6.16 -2.44 -11.48
C HIS A 55 7.28 -3.31 -10.89
N MET A 56 8.30 -3.62 -11.67
CA MET A 56 9.44 -4.41 -11.19
C MET A 56 10.34 -3.60 -10.25
N ALA A 57 10.49 -2.30 -10.50
CA ALA A 57 11.17 -1.39 -9.58
C ALA A 57 10.40 -1.28 -8.25
N ALA A 58 9.07 -1.17 -8.32
CA ALA A 58 8.21 -1.16 -7.13
C ALA A 58 8.33 -2.47 -6.32
N LYS A 59 8.36 -3.61 -7.01
CA LYS A 59 8.56 -4.92 -6.37
C LYS A 59 9.89 -4.99 -5.63
N ARG A 60 10.95 -4.44 -6.21
CA ARG A 60 12.26 -4.38 -5.59
C ARG A 60 12.27 -3.49 -4.34
N GLU A 61 11.64 -2.33 -4.42
CA GLU A 61 11.51 -1.45 -3.26
C GLU A 61 10.79 -2.12 -2.09
N ALA A 62 9.73 -2.88 -2.38
CA ALA A 62 9.01 -3.64 -1.36
C ALA A 62 9.92 -4.68 -0.68
N PHE A 63 10.78 -5.34 -1.43
CA PHE A 63 11.76 -6.26 -0.86
C PHE A 63 12.82 -5.52 -0.04
N GLU A 64 13.40 -4.46 -0.58
CA GLU A 64 14.47 -3.72 0.11
C GLU A 64 14.00 -3.09 1.42
N GLU A 65 12.80 -2.52 1.44
CA GLU A 65 12.25 -1.82 2.60
C GLU A 65 11.51 -2.73 3.59
N ALA A 66 10.77 -3.72 3.10
CA ALA A 66 9.86 -4.54 3.90
C ALA A 66 10.18 -6.04 3.91
N GLY A 67 11.09 -6.50 3.06
CA GLY A 67 11.45 -7.91 2.96
C GLY A 67 10.36 -8.79 2.33
N VAL A 68 9.35 -8.22 1.73
CA VAL A 68 8.23 -8.97 1.16
C VAL A 68 8.49 -9.37 -0.28
N ARG A 69 8.09 -10.58 -0.62
CA ARG A 69 8.13 -11.16 -1.96
C ARG A 69 6.75 -11.66 -2.36
N GLY A 70 6.45 -11.57 -3.63
CA GLY A 70 5.17 -12.01 -4.15
C GLY A 70 4.94 -11.63 -5.60
N GLN A 71 3.69 -11.57 -5.99
CA GLN A 71 3.28 -11.26 -7.35
C GLN A 71 2.87 -9.79 -7.46
N ILE A 72 3.59 -9.03 -8.29
CA ILE A 72 3.31 -7.63 -8.53
C ILE A 72 2.35 -7.47 -9.72
N GLY A 73 1.34 -6.61 -9.56
CA GLY A 73 0.50 -6.21 -10.67
C GLY A 73 1.23 -5.31 -11.65
N LYS A 74 1.03 -5.49 -12.95
CA LYS A 74 1.74 -4.74 -14.00
C LYS A 74 1.22 -3.33 -14.20
N ARG A 75 -0.01 -3.06 -13.78
CA ARG A 75 -0.66 -1.75 -13.92
C ARG A 75 -0.78 -1.05 -12.58
N PRO A 76 -0.52 0.26 -12.53
CA PRO A 76 -0.75 1.01 -11.30
C PRO A 76 -2.24 1.06 -10.97
N ILE A 77 -2.56 1.01 -9.69
CA ILE A 77 -3.93 1.13 -9.18
C ILE A 77 -4.26 2.55 -8.74
N GLY A 78 -3.31 3.45 -8.81
CA GLY A 78 -3.48 4.85 -8.49
C GLY A 78 -2.15 5.56 -8.34
N THR A 79 -2.22 6.85 -8.09
CA THR A 79 -1.07 7.70 -7.84
C THR A 79 -1.33 8.60 -6.65
N PHE A 80 -0.28 8.94 -5.92
CA PHE A 80 -0.37 9.96 -4.87
C PHE A 80 0.85 10.87 -4.91
N VAL A 81 0.73 12.05 -4.35
CA VAL A 81 1.80 13.04 -4.28
C VAL A 81 2.18 13.26 -2.83
N TYR A 82 3.48 13.34 -2.57
CA TYR A 82 4.01 13.71 -1.28
C TYR A 82 5.27 14.58 -1.45
N ASP A 83 5.62 15.32 -0.43
CA ASP A 83 6.84 16.12 -0.41
C ASP A 83 7.98 15.36 0.25
N LYS A 84 9.05 15.16 -0.50
CA LYS A 84 10.26 14.50 -0.04
C LYS A 84 11.32 15.53 0.34
N ARG A 85 11.86 15.43 1.54
CA ARG A 85 13.01 16.21 1.95
C ARG A 85 14.29 15.55 1.45
N LEU A 86 15.10 16.29 0.72
CA LEU A 86 16.40 15.84 0.22
C LEU A 86 17.50 16.11 1.27
N LYS A 87 18.66 15.48 1.08
CA LYS A 87 19.86 15.70 1.92
C LYS A 87 20.29 17.17 1.94
N SER A 88 20.06 17.91 0.85
CA SER A 88 20.30 19.34 0.72
C SER A 88 19.33 20.23 1.51
N GLN A 89 18.38 19.66 2.27
CA GLN A 89 17.26 20.34 2.93
C GLN A 89 16.19 20.89 1.98
N ALA A 90 16.39 20.82 0.66
CA ALA A 90 15.35 21.16 -0.30
C ALA A 90 14.21 20.14 -0.28
N THR A 91 12.99 20.60 -0.47
CA THR A 91 11.81 19.76 -0.59
C THR A 91 11.45 19.61 -2.07
N VAL A 92 11.25 18.38 -2.51
CA VAL A 92 10.75 18.09 -3.87
C VAL A 92 9.43 17.35 -3.79
N SER A 93 8.52 17.71 -4.69
CA SER A 93 7.26 16.99 -4.85
C SER A 93 7.50 15.70 -5.62
N CYS A 94 6.99 14.58 -5.11
CA CYS A 94 7.09 13.27 -5.75
C CYS A 94 5.70 12.74 -6.06
N LYS A 95 5.52 12.29 -7.31
CA LYS A 95 4.31 11.57 -7.74
C LYS A 95 4.61 10.08 -7.80
N VAL A 96 3.94 9.31 -6.98
CA VAL A 96 4.16 7.87 -6.83
C VAL A 96 3.10 7.09 -7.58
N GLU A 97 3.50 6.25 -8.52
CA GLU A 97 2.63 5.24 -9.10
C GLU A 97 2.61 4.02 -8.19
N VAL A 98 1.42 3.57 -7.79
CA VAL A 98 1.22 2.48 -6.83
C VAL A 98 0.83 1.20 -7.53
N PHE A 99 1.60 0.14 -7.31
CA PHE A 99 1.36 -1.20 -7.87
C PHE A 99 0.95 -2.18 -6.76
N PRO A 100 -0.09 -3.00 -6.97
CA PRO A 100 -0.49 -3.97 -5.96
C PRO A 100 0.49 -5.15 -5.94
N LEU A 101 0.96 -5.52 -4.76
CA LEU A 101 1.85 -6.66 -4.55
C LEU A 101 1.18 -7.71 -3.68
N LYS A 102 0.77 -8.82 -4.26
CA LYS A 102 0.25 -9.96 -3.50
C LYS A 102 1.40 -10.68 -2.83
N VAL A 103 1.52 -10.52 -1.51
CA VAL A 103 2.62 -11.09 -0.74
C VAL A 103 2.44 -12.59 -0.56
N ARG A 104 3.49 -13.34 -0.87
CA ARG A 104 3.54 -14.79 -0.66
C ARG A 104 4.42 -15.18 0.51
N LYS A 105 5.48 -14.42 0.74
CA LYS A 105 6.36 -14.66 1.90
C LYS A 105 7.14 -13.40 2.27
N GLN A 106 7.59 -13.37 3.51
CA GLN A 106 8.53 -12.37 4.00
C GLN A 106 9.87 -13.06 4.23
N ALA A 107 10.95 -12.45 3.75
CA ALA A 107 12.30 -12.93 3.98
C ALA A 107 12.71 -12.75 5.45
N GLU A 108 13.67 -13.51 5.91
CA GLU A 108 14.23 -13.33 7.26
C GLU A 108 15.25 -12.19 7.29
N VAL A 109 15.92 -11.94 6.17
CA VAL A 109 16.93 -10.88 6.01
C VAL A 109 16.65 -10.10 4.72
N TRP A 110 16.69 -8.79 4.82
CA TRP A 110 16.55 -7.87 3.68
C TRP A 110 17.34 -6.58 3.93
N PRO A 111 17.63 -5.78 2.88
CA PRO A 111 18.57 -4.65 2.99
C PRO A 111 18.28 -3.65 4.10
N GLU A 112 17.04 -3.20 4.27
CA GLU A 112 16.69 -2.17 5.25
C GLU A 112 16.02 -2.72 6.51
N ARG A 113 16.19 -4.01 6.77
CA ARG A 113 15.72 -4.62 8.01
C ARG A 113 16.37 -3.92 9.21
N GLY A 114 15.56 -3.49 10.17
CA GLY A 114 16.03 -2.73 11.33
C GLY A 114 16.06 -1.21 11.13
N GLU A 115 16.00 -0.73 9.88
CA GLU A 115 15.91 0.71 9.59
C GLU A 115 14.44 1.18 9.53
N ARG A 116 13.53 0.25 9.25
CA ARG A 116 12.10 0.52 9.13
C ARG A 116 11.30 -0.50 9.93
N GLU A 117 10.24 -0.05 10.57
CA GLU A 117 9.22 -0.93 11.11
C GLU A 117 8.23 -1.27 9.99
N GLY A 118 7.87 -2.53 9.85
CA GLY A 118 6.82 -2.99 8.93
C GLY A 118 5.69 -3.63 9.72
N ARG A 119 4.44 -3.35 9.34
CA ARG A 119 3.28 -3.90 10.04
C ARG A 119 2.09 -4.11 9.09
N TRP A 120 1.32 -5.13 9.37
CA TRP A 120 0.06 -5.41 8.68
C TRP A 120 -1.09 -4.66 9.33
N PHE A 121 -1.96 -4.10 8.50
CA PHE A 121 -3.14 -3.35 8.91
C PHE A 121 -4.35 -3.77 8.08
N SER A 122 -5.55 -3.62 8.63
CA SER A 122 -6.74 -3.59 7.79
C SER A 122 -6.69 -2.36 6.87
N PRO A 123 -7.36 -2.36 5.71
CA PRO A 123 -7.38 -1.18 4.84
C PRO A 123 -7.88 0.08 5.55
N ASP A 124 -8.89 -0.03 6.38
CA ASP A 124 -9.43 1.11 7.14
C ASP A 124 -8.43 1.68 8.14
N GLU A 125 -7.74 0.82 8.88
CA GLU A 125 -6.70 1.25 9.81
C GLU A 125 -5.52 1.90 9.08
N ALA A 126 -5.07 1.28 7.98
CA ALA A 126 -3.99 1.83 7.17
C ALA A 126 -4.35 3.20 6.59
N ALA A 127 -5.56 3.35 6.08
CA ALA A 127 -6.04 4.61 5.53
C ALA A 127 -6.11 5.73 6.57
N LYS A 128 -6.38 5.41 7.83
CA LYS A 128 -6.42 6.40 8.92
C LYS A 128 -5.06 6.95 9.31
N ILE A 129 -3.98 6.16 9.13
CA ILE A 129 -2.65 6.53 9.60
C ILE A 129 -1.73 7.08 8.53
N VAL A 130 -2.01 6.86 7.25
CA VAL A 130 -1.24 7.50 6.18
C VAL A 130 -1.67 8.95 6.01
N LYS A 131 -0.73 9.80 5.66
CA LYS A 131 -0.96 11.24 5.57
C LYS A 131 -1.61 11.68 4.25
N GLU A 132 -1.27 11.04 3.15
CA GLU A 132 -1.66 11.43 1.81
C GLU A 132 -3.10 11.02 1.49
N ALA A 133 -3.94 11.98 1.11
CA ALA A 133 -5.36 11.73 0.83
C ALA A 133 -5.60 10.73 -0.31
N GLU A 134 -4.84 10.85 -1.40
CA GLU A 134 -4.95 9.94 -2.54
C GLU A 134 -4.51 8.51 -2.16
N LEU A 135 -3.49 8.36 -1.31
CA LEU A 135 -3.06 7.05 -0.83
C LEU A 135 -4.15 6.39 0.03
N ARG A 136 -4.84 7.16 0.86
CA ARG A 136 -6.00 6.66 1.62
C ARG A 136 -7.06 6.07 0.71
N GLU A 137 -7.39 6.76 -0.38
CA GLU A 137 -8.35 6.29 -1.37
C GLU A 137 -7.90 4.99 -2.05
N ILE A 138 -6.63 4.92 -2.44
CA ILE A 138 -6.06 3.71 -3.05
C ILE A 138 -6.16 2.53 -2.10
N ILE A 139 -5.79 2.71 -0.84
CA ILE A 139 -5.84 1.66 0.18
C ILE A 139 -7.27 1.17 0.40
N ARG A 140 -8.24 2.09 0.50
CA ARG A 140 -9.65 1.72 0.70
C ARG A 140 -10.26 0.97 -0.48
N LYS A 141 -9.82 1.28 -1.69
CA LYS A 141 -10.30 0.61 -2.91
C LYS A 141 -9.64 -0.74 -3.18
N LEU A 142 -8.50 -1.01 -2.57
CA LEU A 142 -7.74 -2.23 -2.83
C LEU A 142 -8.56 -3.52 -2.69
N PRO A 143 -9.38 -3.72 -1.65
CA PRO A 143 -10.17 -4.95 -1.52
C PRO A 143 -11.05 -5.24 -2.74
N GLU A 144 -11.69 -4.22 -3.30
CA GLU A 144 -12.54 -4.36 -4.49
C GLU A 144 -11.76 -4.77 -5.74
N LEU A 145 -10.48 -4.38 -5.82
CA LEU A 145 -9.63 -4.65 -6.97
C LEU A 145 -8.98 -6.03 -6.92
N VAL A 146 -8.80 -6.61 -5.74
CA VAL A 146 -8.01 -7.84 -5.55
C VAL A 146 -8.85 -9.04 -5.12
N GLU A 147 -10.07 -8.84 -4.64
CA GLU A 147 -11.00 -9.92 -4.39
C GLU A 147 -11.50 -10.49 -5.72
N PRO A 148 -11.51 -11.83 -5.89
CA PRO A 148 -12.03 -12.41 -7.12
C PRO A 148 -13.50 -12.02 -7.31
N ALA A 149 -13.84 -11.62 -8.54
CA ALA A 149 -15.23 -11.36 -8.95
C ALA A 149 -16.09 -12.58 -8.64
N GLY A 150 -17.03 -12.46 -7.69
CA GLY A 150 -17.88 -13.56 -7.23
C GLY A 150 -17.66 -14.00 -5.79
N ALA A 151 -16.64 -13.48 -5.10
CA ALA A 151 -16.64 -13.50 -3.66
C ALA A 151 -17.68 -12.46 -3.20
N SER A 152 -18.92 -12.87 -3.06
CA SER A 152 -19.92 -12.11 -2.32
C SER A 152 -19.26 -11.70 -1.00
N PRO A 153 -19.40 -10.44 -0.60
CA PRO A 153 -19.07 -10.10 0.78
C PRO A 153 -19.79 -11.14 1.62
N ALA A 154 -19.04 -11.85 2.45
CA ALA A 154 -19.65 -12.77 3.38
C ALA A 154 -20.73 -11.96 4.09
N LEU A 155 -21.99 -12.25 3.78
CA LEU A 155 -23.09 -11.73 4.53
C LEU A 155 -22.69 -11.91 5.99
N PRO A 156 -22.78 -10.88 6.81
CA PRO A 156 -22.58 -11.08 8.21
C PRO A 156 -23.44 -12.27 8.56
N GLN A 157 -22.81 -13.34 8.98
CA GLN A 157 -23.52 -14.53 9.43
C GLN A 157 -24.34 -14.04 10.61
N GLY A 158 -25.55 -13.54 10.26
CA GLY A 158 -26.45 -13.04 11.25
C GLY A 158 -26.68 -14.14 12.25
N LYS A 159 -26.71 -13.79 13.48
CA LYS A 159 -27.04 -14.64 14.62
C LYS A 159 -28.36 -15.45 14.45
N GLY A 160 -28.97 -15.44 13.25
CA GLY A 160 -30.16 -16.17 12.92
C GLY A 160 -29.96 -17.66 12.63
N ALA A 161 -28.79 -18.08 12.20
CA ALA A 161 -28.56 -19.48 11.91
C ALA A 161 -28.41 -20.36 13.13
N ALA A 162 -28.11 -19.76 14.29
CA ALA A 162 -28.00 -20.50 15.55
C ALA A 162 -29.36 -20.72 16.25
N LEU A 163 -30.37 -19.96 15.88
CA LEU A 163 -31.70 -20.05 16.47
C LEU A 163 -32.60 -21.11 15.80
N GLU A 164 -32.38 -21.41 14.52
CA GLU A 164 -33.16 -22.44 13.81
C GLU A 164 -32.80 -23.87 14.24
N ARG A 165 -31.61 -24.11 14.72
CA ARG A 165 -31.23 -25.44 15.21
C ARG A 165 -31.77 -25.80 16.59
N ALA A 166 -32.18 -24.80 17.37
CA ALA A 166 -32.75 -25.04 18.70
C ALA A 166 -34.25 -25.32 18.67
N ALA A 167 -34.92 -25.06 17.56
CA ALA A 167 -36.38 -25.28 17.41
C ALA A 167 -36.77 -26.63 16.82
N ALA A 168 -35.83 -27.46 16.40
CA ALA A 168 -36.09 -28.77 15.80
C ALA A 168 -35.71 -29.88 16.77
N LYS A 169 -36.47 -29.97 17.85
CA LYS A 169 -36.54 -31.23 18.62
C LYS A 169 -37.96 -31.76 18.58
N PRO A 170 -38.20 -33.04 18.16
CA PRO A 170 -39.46 -33.72 18.34
C PRO A 170 -39.80 -33.90 19.80
#